data_c5232afc26bcafd36affc42399f49313
#
_entry.id   c5232afc26bcafd36affc42399f49313
#
_cell.length_a   1.000
_cell.length_b   1.000
_cell.length_c   1.000
_cell.angle_alpha   90.00
_cell.angle_beta   90.00
_cell.angle_gamma   90.00
#
_symmetry.space_group_name_H-M   'P 1'
#
loop_
_entity.id
_entity.type
_entity.pdbx_description
1 polymer ?
#
loop_
_entity_poly.entity_id
_entity_poly.type
_entity_poly.pdbx_seq_one_letter_code
_entity_poly.pdbx_strand_id
1 'polypeptide(L)'
;DIASQYMKEGKLPNLSELSKSGTFQKLQTTLPALSPVAWSTFITGVDPSRHNIFDFLNRDLRTYLPELSSTKIEKSSRSISIGSYSIPLGKPRVKLLRKGRPFWNILDEYGIFSSVIRVPMTFPPEKLNGVLLSGMCVPDLKGTQGTFTFYTSNNSNSNEKKTGGVHIPVNIEGHKIKTYIP
;
A
#
# COMPACT_ATOMS: atom_id res chain seq x y z
N ASP A 1 -17.43 4.22 -20.40
CA ASP A 1 -16.19 4.66 -19.81
C ASP A 1 -15.05 4.71 -20.83
N ILE A 2 -13.87 5.23 -20.45
CA ILE A 2 -12.75 5.53 -21.37
C ILE A 2 -12.27 4.28 -22.12
N ALA A 3 -12.11 3.14 -21.48
CA ALA A 3 -11.64 1.92 -22.11
C ALA A 3 -12.62 1.45 -23.21
N SER A 4 -13.92 1.43 -22.91
CA SER A 4 -14.96 1.07 -23.88
C SER A 4 -14.97 2.00 -25.09
N GLN A 5 -14.79 3.30 -24.86
CA GLN A 5 -14.70 4.28 -25.94
C GLN A 5 -13.47 4.03 -26.81
N TYR A 6 -12.28 3.87 -26.22
CA TYR A 6 -11.04 3.66 -26.97
C TYR A 6 -11.00 2.31 -27.70
N MET A 7 -11.66 1.28 -27.18
CA MET A 7 -11.84 0.03 -27.90
C MET A 7 -12.70 0.24 -29.17
N LYS A 8 -13.81 1.00 -29.05
CA LYS A 8 -14.66 1.35 -30.21
C LYS A 8 -13.94 2.20 -31.25
N GLU A 9 -13.07 3.09 -30.80
CA GLU A 9 -12.23 3.94 -31.69
C GLU A 9 -11.01 3.19 -32.27
N GLY A 10 -10.84 1.91 -31.98
CA GLY A 10 -9.70 1.11 -32.44
C GLY A 10 -8.36 1.44 -31.80
N LYS A 11 -8.33 2.29 -30.76
CA LYS A 11 -7.11 2.70 -30.04
C LYS A 11 -6.56 1.65 -29.08
N LEU A 12 -7.36 0.63 -28.72
CA LEU A 12 -7.00 -0.46 -27.83
C LEU A 12 -7.29 -1.82 -28.47
N PRO A 13 -6.56 -2.21 -29.53
CA PRO A 13 -6.87 -3.41 -30.30
C PRO A 13 -6.74 -4.69 -29.45
N ASN A 14 -5.72 -4.80 -28.62
CA ASN A 14 -5.51 -5.97 -27.76
C ASN A 14 -6.60 -6.16 -26.71
N LEU A 15 -7.05 -5.05 -26.08
CA LEU A 15 -8.16 -5.12 -25.13
C LEU A 15 -9.48 -5.42 -25.84
N SER A 16 -9.67 -4.89 -27.06
CA SER A 16 -10.84 -5.21 -27.89
C SER A 16 -10.89 -6.69 -28.22
N GLU A 17 -9.77 -7.31 -28.60
CA GLU A 17 -9.69 -8.73 -28.89
C GLU A 17 -9.95 -9.57 -27.64
N LEU A 18 -9.35 -9.21 -26.50
CA LEU A 18 -9.57 -9.88 -25.21
C LEU A 18 -11.04 -9.79 -24.79
N SER A 19 -11.71 -8.66 -25.05
CA SER A 19 -13.14 -8.50 -24.73
C SER A 19 -14.06 -9.37 -25.57
N LYS A 20 -13.65 -9.77 -26.78
CA LYS A 20 -14.41 -10.70 -27.64
C LYS A 20 -14.26 -12.16 -27.20
N SER A 21 -13.07 -12.53 -26.71
CA SER A 21 -12.78 -13.88 -26.25
C SER A 21 -13.14 -14.14 -24.78
N GLY A 22 -13.36 -13.09 -24.00
CA GLY A 22 -13.65 -13.13 -22.58
C GLY A 22 -14.88 -12.31 -22.19
N THR A 23 -14.92 -11.90 -20.94
CA THR A 23 -15.98 -11.06 -20.40
C THR A 23 -15.46 -9.67 -20.05
N PHE A 24 -16.06 -8.63 -20.61
CA PHE A 24 -15.78 -7.24 -20.28
C PHE A 24 -17.05 -6.56 -19.77
N GLN A 25 -17.09 -6.27 -18.48
CA GLN A 25 -18.26 -5.69 -17.81
C GLN A 25 -17.87 -4.54 -16.89
N LYS A 26 -18.85 -3.70 -16.57
CA LYS A 26 -18.68 -2.67 -15.54
C LYS A 26 -18.65 -3.31 -14.17
N LEU A 27 -17.63 -2.98 -13.40
CA LEU A 27 -17.51 -3.37 -12.01
C LEU A 27 -18.05 -2.25 -11.11
N GLN A 28 -18.98 -2.56 -10.24
CA GLN A 28 -19.43 -1.62 -9.21
C GLN A 28 -18.36 -1.49 -8.13
N THR A 29 -18.23 -0.28 -7.58
CA THR A 29 -17.37 -0.05 -6.42
C THR A 29 -18.11 -0.35 -5.12
N THR A 30 -17.37 -0.29 -4.02
CA THR A 30 -17.91 -0.47 -2.66
C THR A 30 -18.65 0.77 -2.16
N LEU A 31 -19.40 0.61 -1.09
CA LEU A 31 -19.95 1.69 -0.28
C LEU A 31 -19.31 1.64 1.13
N PRO A 32 -18.55 2.71 1.51
CA PRO A 32 -18.22 3.91 0.73
C PRO A 32 -17.25 3.65 -0.43
N ALA A 33 -17.30 4.51 -1.47
CA ALA A 33 -16.50 4.41 -2.69
C ALA A 33 -15.10 5.01 -2.47
N LEU A 34 -14.33 4.43 -1.55
CA LEU A 34 -13.00 4.86 -1.16
C LEU A 34 -11.96 3.77 -1.47
N SER A 35 -10.77 4.19 -1.90
CA SER A 35 -9.71 3.24 -2.29
C SER A 35 -9.37 2.18 -1.24
N PRO A 36 -9.16 2.48 0.04
CA PRO A 36 -8.84 1.46 1.03
C PRO A 36 -9.98 0.44 1.21
N VAL A 37 -11.22 0.89 1.09
CA VAL A 37 -12.41 0.04 1.19
C VAL A 37 -12.51 -0.89 -0.01
N ALA A 38 -12.43 -0.32 -1.23
CA ALA A 38 -12.50 -1.08 -2.47
C ALA A 38 -11.38 -2.12 -2.57
N TRP A 39 -10.15 -1.75 -2.24
CA TRP A 39 -9.02 -2.69 -2.23
C TRP A 39 -9.18 -3.78 -1.17
N SER A 40 -9.67 -3.45 0.02
CA SER A 40 -9.92 -4.44 1.07
C SER A 40 -11.00 -5.44 0.65
N THR A 41 -12.08 -4.97 0.02
CA THR A 41 -13.13 -5.82 -0.55
C THR A 41 -12.58 -6.70 -1.67
N PHE A 42 -11.81 -6.13 -2.61
CA PHE A 42 -11.16 -6.89 -3.68
C PHE A 42 -10.24 -8.00 -3.15
N ILE A 43 -9.41 -7.67 -2.17
CA ILE A 43 -8.46 -8.61 -1.56
C ILE A 43 -9.15 -9.78 -0.87
N THR A 44 -10.25 -9.52 -0.16
CA THR A 44 -10.86 -10.49 0.75
C THR A 44 -12.15 -11.11 0.23
N GLY A 45 -12.74 -10.53 -0.81
CA GLY A 45 -14.05 -10.97 -1.34
C GLY A 45 -15.22 -10.72 -0.40
N VAL A 46 -15.03 -9.88 0.64
CA VAL A 46 -16.09 -9.57 1.61
C VAL A 46 -16.33 -8.07 1.72
N ASP A 47 -17.48 -7.69 2.25
CA ASP A 47 -17.89 -6.30 2.43
C ASP A 47 -17.18 -5.59 3.61
N PRO A 48 -17.31 -4.26 3.73
CA PRO A 48 -16.66 -3.48 4.79
C PRO A 48 -17.00 -3.91 6.20
N SER A 49 -18.19 -4.44 6.45
CA SER A 49 -18.59 -4.91 7.78
C SER A 49 -17.75 -6.10 8.26
N ARG A 50 -17.25 -6.88 7.32
CA ARG A 50 -16.41 -8.06 7.59
C ARG A 50 -14.93 -7.76 7.60
N HIS A 51 -14.43 -6.95 6.63
CA HIS A 51 -12.99 -6.61 6.60
C HIS A 51 -12.62 -5.42 7.48
N ASN A 52 -13.59 -4.68 8.04
CA ASN A 52 -13.40 -3.61 9.03
C ASN A 52 -12.63 -2.38 8.52
N ILE A 53 -12.66 -2.11 7.23
CA ILE A 53 -12.07 -0.91 6.62
C ILE A 53 -13.19 -0.10 5.99
N PHE A 54 -13.41 1.12 6.49
CA PHE A 54 -14.48 2.01 6.05
C PHE A 54 -13.96 3.32 5.46
N ASP A 55 -12.70 3.69 5.78
CA ASP A 55 -12.07 4.92 5.34
C ASP A 55 -10.53 4.76 5.44
N PHE A 56 -9.78 5.79 5.08
CA PHE A 56 -8.34 5.93 5.35
C PHE A 56 -8.04 6.06 6.84
N LEU A 57 -8.94 6.69 7.58
CA LEU A 57 -8.82 6.93 9.02
C LEU A 57 -9.99 6.28 9.78
N ASN A 58 -9.66 5.77 10.94
CA ASN A 58 -10.61 5.37 11.97
C ASN A 58 -10.53 6.34 13.15
N ARG A 59 -11.51 6.25 14.02
CA ARG A 59 -11.48 6.91 15.33
C ARG A 59 -11.12 5.91 16.41
N ASP A 60 -10.07 6.19 17.18
CA ASP A 60 -9.81 5.43 18.41
C ASP A 60 -10.93 5.73 19.42
N LEU A 61 -11.71 4.71 19.78
CA LEU A 61 -12.88 4.88 20.65
C LEU A 61 -12.53 5.25 22.11
N ARG A 62 -11.27 5.17 22.51
CA ARG A 62 -10.81 5.54 23.86
C ARG A 62 -10.37 6.99 23.93
N THR A 63 -9.66 7.45 22.91
CA THR A 63 -9.08 8.79 22.87
C THR A 63 -9.85 9.75 21.97
N TYR A 64 -10.73 9.22 21.13
CA TYR A 64 -11.46 9.92 20.07
C TYR A 64 -10.57 10.61 19.03
N LEU A 65 -9.27 10.28 19.03
CA LEU A 65 -8.32 10.77 18.05
C LEU A 65 -8.37 9.95 16.75
N PRO A 66 -8.03 10.55 15.61
CA PRO A 66 -7.92 9.82 14.36
C PRO A 66 -6.73 8.86 14.41
N GLU A 67 -6.93 7.64 13.92
CA GLU A 67 -5.87 6.65 13.68
C GLU A 67 -5.99 6.09 12.26
N LEU A 68 -4.89 5.55 11.73
CA LEU A 68 -4.94 4.90 10.42
C LEU A 68 -5.81 3.65 10.46
N SER A 69 -6.65 3.49 9.44
CA SER A 69 -7.48 2.29 9.30
C SER A 69 -6.70 1.06 8.85
N SER A 70 -5.56 1.27 8.18
CA SER A 70 -4.78 0.19 7.58
C SER A 70 -3.92 -0.58 8.59
N THR A 71 -3.20 0.16 9.44
CA THR A 71 -2.19 -0.41 10.33
C THR A 71 -2.14 0.30 11.66
N LYS A 72 -1.76 -0.44 12.70
CA LYS A 72 -1.53 0.09 14.04
C LYS A 72 -0.14 -0.32 14.52
N ILE A 73 0.60 0.65 15.05
CA ILE A 73 1.90 0.39 15.69
C ILE A 73 1.63 0.12 17.17
N GLU A 74 1.85 -1.11 17.57
CA GLU A 74 1.81 -1.50 18.98
C GLU A 74 3.20 -1.31 19.58
N LYS A 75 3.30 -0.42 20.58
CA LYS A 75 4.55 -0.22 21.32
C LYS A 75 4.90 -1.51 22.08
N SER A 76 6.20 -1.68 22.38
CA SER A 76 6.63 -2.78 23.25
C SER A 76 5.85 -2.77 24.56
N SER A 77 5.35 -3.94 24.95
CA SER A 77 4.62 -4.10 26.22
C SER A 77 5.52 -4.05 27.46
N ARG A 78 6.84 -4.12 27.26
CA ARG A 78 7.84 -4.07 28.33
C ARG A 78 8.73 -2.85 28.15
N SER A 79 8.89 -2.07 29.20
CA SER A 79 9.84 -0.95 29.25
C SER A 79 10.50 -0.89 30.63
N ILE A 80 11.74 -0.41 30.65
CA ILE A 80 12.45 -0.05 31.88
C ILE A 80 12.37 1.47 32.01
N SER A 81 11.89 1.97 33.14
CA SER A 81 11.87 3.40 33.46
C SER A 81 13.04 3.75 34.34
N ILE A 82 13.86 4.70 33.90
CA ILE A 82 15.01 5.25 34.64
C ILE A 82 14.79 6.76 34.75
N GLY A 83 14.35 7.23 35.90
CA GLY A 83 13.93 8.62 36.06
C GLY A 83 12.78 9.00 35.13
N SER A 84 12.95 10.05 34.35
CA SER A 84 11.97 10.51 33.34
C SER A 84 12.05 9.77 31.98
N TYR A 85 12.99 8.84 31.81
CA TYR A 85 13.19 8.11 30.56
C TYR A 85 12.54 6.72 30.64
N SER A 86 11.84 6.32 29.56
CA SER A 86 11.29 4.97 29.39
C SER A 86 11.95 4.30 28.20
N ILE A 87 12.73 3.24 28.45
CA ILE A 87 13.44 2.48 27.43
C ILE A 87 12.61 1.23 27.10
N PRO A 88 12.08 1.11 25.86
CA PRO A 88 11.30 -0.08 25.50
C PRO A 88 12.21 -1.30 25.39
N LEU A 89 11.80 -2.42 26.02
CA LEU A 89 12.48 -3.72 25.99
C LEU A 89 11.95 -4.62 24.88
N GLY A 90 11.81 -4.11 23.70
CA GLY A 90 11.36 -4.92 22.56
C GLY A 90 11.06 -4.07 21.33
N LYS A 91 10.97 -4.75 20.22
CA LYS A 91 10.65 -4.08 18.95
C LYS A 91 9.14 -3.74 18.89
N PRO A 92 8.76 -2.57 18.39
CA PRO A 92 7.36 -2.29 18.11
C PRO A 92 6.82 -3.30 17.08
N ARG A 93 5.56 -3.66 17.21
CA ARG A 93 4.88 -4.54 16.26
C ARG A 93 3.93 -3.72 15.40
N VAL A 94 4.00 -3.91 14.11
CA VAL A 94 3.02 -3.34 13.19
C VAL A 94 1.96 -4.40 12.93
N LYS A 95 0.69 -4.02 13.15
CA LYS A 95 -0.45 -4.89 12.98
C LYS A 95 -1.31 -4.39 11.84
N LEU A 96 -1.62 -5.24 10.88
CA LEU A 96 -2.62 -4.98 9.85
C LEU A 96 -4.01 -4.99 10.50
N LEU A 97 -4.81 -3.96 10.27
CA LEU A 97 -6.15 -3.82 10.85
C LEU A 97 -7.24 -4.40 9.94
N ARG A 98 -6.97 -4.52 8.63
CA ARG A 98 -7.86 -5.23 7.72
C ARG A 98 -8.09 -6.66 8.20
N LYS A 99 -9.32 -7.01 8.41
CA LYS A 99 -9.76 -8.37 8.71
C LYS A 99 -10.04 -9.12 7.39
N GLY A 100 -10.30 -10.42 7.53
CA GLY A 100 -10.55 -11.27 6.37
C GLY A 100 -9.27 -11.84 5.77
N ARG A 101 -9.42 -12.94 5.08
CA ARG A 101 -8.35 -13.70 4.45
C ARG A 101 -8.18 -13.25 3.00
N PRO A 102 -6.98 -12.85 2.56
CA PRO A 102 -6.73 -12.51 1.16
C PRO A 102 -6.91 -13.73 0.26
N PHE A 103 -7.37 -13.51 -0.97
CA PHE A 103 -7.57 -14.61 -1.92
C PHE A 103 -6.26 -15.31 -2.32
N TRP A 104 -5.13 -14.61 -2.34
CA TRP A 104 -3.83 -15.24 -2.60
C TRP A 104 -3.38 -16.21 -1.49
N ASN A 105 -3.85 -16.06 -0.26
CA ASN A 105 -3.62 -17.05 0.80
C ASN A 105 -4.49 -18.30 0.59
N ILE A 106 -5.61 -18.17 -0.10
CA ILE A 106 -6.42 -19.32 -0.53
C ILE A 106 -5.68 -20.04 -1.68
N LEU A 107 -5.15 -19.29 -2.64
CA LEU A 107 -4.37 -19.86 -3.74
C LEU A 107 -3.10 -20.59 -3.23
N ASP A 108 -2.47 -20.05 -2.18
CA ASP A 108 -1.30 -20.67 -1.53
C ASP A 108 -1.61 -22.08 -0.98
N GLU A 109 -2.80 -22.29 -0.41
CA GLU A 109 -3.22 -23.64 0.03
C GLU A 109 -3.31 -24.67 -1.10
N TYR A 110 -3.53 -24.20 -2.32
CA TYR A 110 -3.52 -25.04 -3.52
C TYR A 110 -2.16 -25.07 -4.23
N GLY A 111 -1.10 -24.55 -3.59
CA GLY A 111 0.24 -24.52 -4.16
C GLY A 111 0.40 -23.57 -5.35
N ILE A 112 -0.55 -22.65 -5.56
CA ILE A 112 -0.52 -21.72 -6.69
C ILE A 112 0.38 -20.54 -6.33
N PHE A 113 1.48 -20.38 -7.10
CA PHE A 113 2.38 -19.24 -6.96
C PHE A 113 1.68 -17.93 -7.26
N SER A 114 1.81 -16.97 -6.34
CA SER A 114 1.16 -15.65 -6.45
C SER A 114 2.18 -14.52 -6.45
N SER A 115 2.03 -13.57 -7.37
CA SER A 115 2.84 -12.35 -7.43
C SER A 115 1.96 -11.14 -7.11
N VAL A 116 2.13 -10.60 -5.91
CA VAL A 116 1.34 -9.49 -5.36
C VAL A 116 2.23 -8.27 -5.23
N ILE A 117 2.16 -7.36 -6.20
CA ILE A 117 3.08 -6.22 -6.31
C ILE A 117 2.35 -4.91 -6.09
N ARG A 118 2.76 -4.18 -5.05
CA ARG A 118 2.29 -2.83 -4.70
C ARG A 118 0.77 -2.72 -4.50
N VAL A 119 0.14 -3.80 -4.11
CA VAL A 119 -1.29 -3.78 -3.77
C VAL A 119 -1.47 -3.03 -2.45
N PRO A 120 -2.39 -2.06 -2.35
CA PRO A 120 -2.68 -1.34 -1.11
C PRO A 120 -3.21 -2.27 -0.02
N MET A 121 -3.14 -1.84 1.23
CA MET A 121 -3.69 -2.56 2.40
C MET A 121 -3.07 -3.94 2.65
N THR A 122 -1.79 -4.13 2.29
CA THR A 122 -1.05 -5.40 2.42
C THR A 122 0.13 -5.32 3.39
N PHE A 123 0.28 -4.23 4.17
CA PHE A 123 1.38 -4.09 5.13
C PHE A 123 0.90 -4.35 6.56
N PRO A 124 1.65 -5.12 7.38
CA PRO A 124 2.86 -5.86 7.03
C PRO A 124 2.59 -7.02 6.07
N PRO A 125 3.57 -7.36 5.19
CA PRO A 125 3.38 -8.41 4.20
C PRO A 125 3.16 -9.78 4.85
N GLU A 126 2.20 -10.52 4.33
CA GLU A 126 1.89 -11.88 4.73
C GLU A 126 2.83 -12.88 4.03
N LYS A 127 3.08 -14.02 4.65
CA LYS A 127 3.82 -15.11 4.00
C LYS A 127 2.90 -15.83 3.03
N LEU A 128 3.42 -16.12 1.84
CA LEU A 128 2.72 -16.91 0.81
C LEU A 128 3.74 -17.60 -0.10
N ASN A 129 3.29 -18.60 -0.86
CA ASN A 129 4.05 -19.21 -1.92
C ASN A 129 4.11 -18.26 -3.12
N GLY A 130 5.08 -17.32 -3.10
CA GLY A 130 5.14 -16.28 -4.11
C GLY A 130 5.95 -15.07 -3.69
N VAL A 131 5.66 -13.94 -4.32
CA VAL A 131 6.28 -12.64 -4.04
C VAL A 131 5.21 -11.66 -3.61
N LEU A 132 5.39 -11.03 -2.45
CA LEU A 132 4.53 -9.95 -1.98
C LEU A 132 5.39 -8.71 -1.67
N LEU A 133 5.16 -7.65 -2.45
CA LEU A 133 5.68 -6.32 -2.19
C LEU A 133 4.51 -5.40 -1.81
N SER A 134 4.41 -5.05 -0.54
CA SER A 134 3.38 -4.12 -0.07
C SER A 134 3.53 -2.76 -0.74
N GLY A 135 2.41 -2.19 -1.15
CA GLY A 135 2.34 -0.88 -1.80
C GLY A 135 1.54 0.09 -0.95
N MET A 136 1.30 1.25 -1.44
CA MET A 136 0.52 2.37 -0.89
C MET A 136 0.03 2.22 0.58
N CYS A 137 0.11 3.26 1.37
CA CYS A 137 -0.23 3.26 2.80
C CYS A 137 0.71 2.42 3.68
N VAL A 138 1.95 2.19 3.21
CA VAL A 138 3.00 1.60 4.04
C VAL A 138 3.85 2.70 4.66
N PRO A 139 4.37 2.52 5.88
CA PRO A 139 5.34 3.44 6.42
C PRO A 139 6.64 3.40 5.59
N ASP A 140 7.32 4.52 5.48
CA ASP A 140 8.65 4.59 4.88
C ASP A 140 9.73 3.98 5.81
N LEU A 141 11.00 3.99 5.36
CA LEU A 141 12.10 3.44 6.16
C LEU A 141 12.30 4.15 7.52
N LYS A 142 11.85 5.39 7.64
CA LYS A 142 11.87 6.16 8.90
C LYS A 142 10.62 5.93 9.75
N GLY A 143 9.66 5.12 9.27
CA GLY A 143 8.38 4.88 9.93
C GLY A 143 7.39 6.03 9.83
N THR A 144 7.62 6.99 8.91
CA THR A 144 6.70 8.08 8.61
C THR A 144 5.76 7.72 7.48
N GLN A 145 4.76 8.56 7.23
CA GLN A 145 3.85 8.42 6.10
C GLN A 145 3.71 9.74 5.36
N GLY A 146 3.58 9.66 4.03
CA GLY A 146 3.41 10.85 3.20
C GLY A 146 4.71 11.60 2.87
N THR A 147 5.87 11.04 3.22
CA THR A 147 7.18 11.53 2.78
C THR A 147 7.70 10.66 1.64
N PHE A 148 8.60 11.22 0.85
CA PHE A 148 9.29 10.49 -0.22
C PHE A 148 10.72 11.01 -0.39
N THR A 149 11.59 10.17 -0.92
CA THR A 149 12.91 10.58 -1.38
C THR A 149 12.98 10.41 -2.89
N PHE A 150 13.29 11.50 -3.58
CA PHE A 150 13.40 11.52 -5.04
C PHE A 150 14.86 11.63 -5.45
N TYR A 151 15.38 10.61 -6.10
CA TYR A 151 16.74 10.55 -6.63
C TYR A 151 16.70 10.97 -8.09
N THR A 152 17.48 11.99 -8.47
CA THR A 152 17.50 12.51 -9.83
C THR A 152 18.89 12.84 -10.31
N SER A 153 19.19 12.47 -11.55
CA SER A 153 20.43 12.91 -12.24
C SER A 153 20.24 14.25 -12.95
N ASN A 154 19.02 14.77 -12.99
CA ASN A 154 18.75 16.05 -13.60
C ASN A 154 18.99 17.19 -12.61
N ASN A 155 20.10 17.92 -12.82
CA ASN A 155 20.48 19.09 -12.04
C ASN A 155 19.72 20.38 -12.44
N SER A 156 18.56 20.25 -13.08
CA SER A 156 17.75 21.44 -13.36
C SER A 156 17.45 22.13 -12.01
N ASN A 157 17.95 23.35 -11.86
CA ASN A 157 17.70 24.29 -10.76
C ASN A 157 16.21 24.66 -10.67
N SER A 158 15.37 23.71 -10.47
CA SER A 158 13.98 24.02 -10.17
C SER A 158 13.90 24.35 -8.67
N ASN A 159 13.87 25.66 -8.37
CA ASN A 159 13.43 26.22 -7.10
C ASN A 159 11.97 25.87 -6.75
N GLU A 160 11.40 24.87 -7.39
CA GLU A 160 10.13 24.30 -7.00
C GLU A 160 10.33 23.53 -5.70
N LYS A 161 9.99 24.16 -4.59
CA LYS A 161 9.75 23.50 -3.32
C LYS A 161 8.64 22.46 -3.51
N LYS A 162 8.98 21.26 -3.97
CA LYS A 162 8.06 20.14 -3.96
C LYS A 162 7.83 19.78 -2.50
N THR A 163 6.62 20.04 -2.04
CA THR A 163 6.22 19.81 -0.66
C THR A 163 6.21 18.32 -0.34
N GLY A 164 6.76 17.94 0.81
CA GLY A 164 6.60 16.60 1.39
C GLY A 164 7.73 15.60 1.13
N GLY A 165 8.79 15.94 0.41
CA GLY A 165 9.88 15.01 0.13
C GLY A 165 11.28 15.63 0.10
N VAL A 166 12.29 14.77 0.08
CA VAL A 166 13.71 15.14 -0.04
C VAL A 166 14.19 14.79 -1.45
N HIS A 167 14.89 15.74 -2.10
CA HIS A 167 15.52 15.53 -3.40
C HIS A 167 17.00 15.28 -3.21
N ILE A 168 17.50 14.18 -3.74
CA ILE A 168 18.90 13.79 -3.69
C ILE A 168 19.45 13.75 -5.12
N PRO A 169 20.41 14.61 -5.46
CA PRO A 169 21.08 14.52 -6.75
C PRO A 169 21.94 13.26 -6.80
N VAL A 170 21.90 12.56 -7.92
CA VAL A 170 22.70 11.35 -8.16
C VAL A 170 23.47 11.46 -9.46
N ASN A 171 24.67 10.93 -9.48
CA ASN A 171 25.45 10.80 -10.71
C ASN A 171 25.28 9.37 -11.27
N ILE A 172 25.09 9.29 -12.58
CA ILE A 172 25.02 8.03 -13.28
C ILE A 172 26.37 7.80 -13.96
N GLU A 173 27.05 6.72 -13.59
CA GLU A 173 28.31 6.28 -14.20
C GLU A 173 28.05 4.97 -14.97
N GLY A 174 27.87 5.08 -16.29
CA GLY A 174 27.44 3.96 -17.13
C GLY A 174 26.06 3.45 -16.70
N HIS A 175 26.00 2.25 -16.12
CA HIS A 175 24.77 1.65 -15.61
C HIS A 175 24.69 1.59 -14.07
N LYS A 176 25.53 2.35 -13.38
CA LYS A 176 25.62 2.32 -11.92
C LYS A 176 25.27 3.69 -11.32
N ILE A 177 24.55 3.65 -10.20
CA ILE A 177 24.29 4.79 -9.33
C ILE A 177 24.81 4.43 -7.95
N LYS A 178 25.62 5.30 -7.36
CA LYS A 178 26.06 5.18 -5.97
C LYS A 178 25.47 6.33 -5.17
N THR A 179 24.67 6.02 -4.18
CA THR A 179 23.98 7.01 -3.34
C THR A 179 23.72 6.44 -1.94
N TYR A 180 23.14 7.24 -1.08
CA TYR A 180 22.75 6.82 0.28
C TYR A 180 21.24 6.97 0.49
N ILE A 181 20.72 6.26 1.46
CA ILE A 181 19.33 6.41 1.93
C ILE A 181 19.39 7.29 3.19
N PRO A 182 18.73 8.47 3.20
CA PRO A 182 18.79 9.43 4.30
C PRO A 182 18.06 8.95 5.56
#